data_1722e8f01d1e5a85b50a406411a6495b
#
_entry.id   1722e8f01d1e5a85b50a406411a6495b
#
_cell.length_a   1.000
_cell.length_b   1.000
_cell.length_c   1.000
_cell.angle_alpha   90.00
_cell.angle_beta   90.00
_cell.angle_gamma   90.00
#
_symmetry.space_group_name_H-M   'P 1'
#
loop_
_entity.id
_entity.type
_entity.pdbx_description
1 polymer ?
#
loop_
_entity_poly.entity_id
_entity_poly.type
_entity_poly.pdbx_seq_one_letter_code
_entity_poly.pdbx_strand_id
1 'polypeptide(L)'
;IELWIDHGVTIFRVDNPHTKPIPFWERLLADIKAQYPGTLFLAEAFTRPAMMRTLGAIGFDQSYTYFAWRTAKQEIEEYLCEVSEETAHLMRPAFWPTTHDILTPQMWDGGTAIFAIRAMLAALGAPTWGIYSGYEFVENEPRGTYQEPNDNEKYEFRPRRWEDAEPIGISRLFTLLNAARAKHPALRQLHQIRIHPTSSDRLIAFSRHMPGKFTADGKPDTVICVISLDPHNGVDASVELDLEAMGLATPGGHITVVDELDGRSYVWGSSNWVSLSPVTRLGHVFKVEPAHSSPWAQAS
;
A
#
# COMPACT_ATOMS: atom_id res chain seq x y z
N ILE A 1 26.67 13.71 -5.49
CA ILE A 1 25.28 14.15 -5.22
C ILE A 1 25.10 15.56 -5.80
N GLU A 2 25.86 16.57 -5.38
CA GLU A 2 25.73 17.97 -5.85
C GLU A 2 25.72 18.09 -7.38
N LEU A 3 26.62 17.41 -8.08
CA LEU A 3 26.62 17.35 -9.54
C LEU A 3 25.25 16.97 -10.13
N TRP A 4 24.59 16.00 -9.54
CA TRP A 4 23.26 15.55 -10.01
C TRP A 4 22.15 16.51 -9.61
N ILE A 5 22.28 17.17 -8.45
CA ILE A 5 21.36 18.23 -8.04
C ILE A 5 21.42 19.40 -9.04
N ASP A 6 22.64 19.80 -9.44
CA ASP A 6 22.85 20.84 -10.46
C ASP A 6 22.23 20.48 -11.82
N HIS A 7 22.07 19.18 -12.10
CA HIS A 7 21.37 18.66 -13.28
C HIS A 7 19.86 18.42 -13.04
N GLY A 8 19.32 18.85 -11.89
CA GLY A 8 17.88 18.79 -11.60
C GLY A 8 17.42 17.51 -10.88
N VAL A 9 18.32 16.63 -10.45
CA VAL A 9 17.96 15.45 -9.66
C VAL A 9 17.72 15.85 -8.23
N THR A 10 16.51 15.64 -7.73
CA THR A 10 16.10 16.00 -6.35
C THR A 10 15.78 14.80 -5.46
N ILE A 11 15.72 13.60 -6.02
CA ILE A 11 15.40 12.37 -5.28
C ILE A 11 16.46 11.31 -5.58
N PHE A 12 17.08 10.77 -4.53
CA PHE A 12 18.14 9.77 -4.61
C PHE A 12 17.71 8.48 -3.91
N ARG A 13 17.62 7.39 -4.65
CA ARG A 13 17.56 6.04 -4.08
C ARG A 13 18.97 5.60 -3.76
N VAL A 14 19.21 5.24 -2.50
CA VAL A 14 20.52 4.79 -2.01
C VAL A 14 20.48 3.28 -1.83
N ASP A 15 21.31 2.62 -2.62
CA ASP A 15 21.51 1.17 -2.56
C ASP A 15 22.28 0.79 -1.29
N ASN A 16 21.75 -0.15 -0.52
CA ASN A 16 22.37 -0.75 0.67
C ASN A 16 23.07 0.25 1.61
N PRO A 17 22.41 1.35 2.06
CA PRO A 17 23.04 2.34 2.93
C PRO A 17 23.57 1.76 4.26
N HIS A 18 22.99 0.67 4.73
CA HIS A 18 23.43 -0.04 5.94
C HIS A 18 24.84 -0.63 5.85
N THR A 19 25.42 -0.70 4.65
CA THR A 19 26.82 -1.15 4.45
C THR A 19 27.85 -0.07 4.72
N LYS A 20 27.44 1.16 4.97
CA LYS A 20 28.30 2.29 5.34
C LYS A 20 28.07 2.70 6.79
N PRO A 21 29.08 3.30 7.45
CA PRO A 21 28.94 3.75 8.83
C PRO A 21 27.82 4.79 9.00
N ILE A 22 27.04 4.68 10.07
CA ILE A 22 25.97 5.63 10.39
C ILE A 22 26.46 7.09 10.44
N PRO A 23 27.59 7.44 11.09
CA PRO A 23 28.09 8.82 11.11
C PRO A 23 28.39 9.40 9.73
N PHE A 24 28.72 8.57 8.75
CA PHE A 24 28.88 9.02 7.36
C PHE A 24 27.56 9.54 6.79
N TRP A 25 26.46 8.79 7.00
CA TRP A 25 25.15 9.20 6.52
C TRP A 25 24.59 10.41 7.28
N GLU A 26 24.74 10.43 8.61
CA GLU A 26 24.33 11.58 9.43
C GLU A 26 24.92 12.88 8.89
N ARG A 27 26.23 12.89 8.66
CA ARG A 27 26.91 14.07 8.13
C ARG A 27 26.46 14.38 6.70
N LEU A 28 26.47 13.41 5.79
CA LEU A 28 26.13 13.62 4.39
C LEU A 28 24.70 14.15 4.23
N LEU A 29 23.73 13.54 4.91
CA LEU A 29 22.33 13.95 4.84
C LEU A 29 22.14 15.36 5.41
N ALA A 30 22.79 15.66 6.55
CA ALA A 30 22.74 17.00 7.16
C ALA A 30 23.35 18.06 6.24
N ASP A 31 24.54 17.82 5.68
CA ASP A 31 25.24 18.76 4.80
C ASP A 31 24.45 19.04 3.52
N ILE A 32 23.91 18.00 2.86
CA ILE A 32 23.12 18.15 1.63
C ILE A 32 21.79 18.85 1.92
N LYS A 33 21.04 18.43 2.95
CA LYS A 33 19.74 19.03 3.26
C LYS A 33 19.84 20.49 3.74
N ALA A 34 20.96 20.87 4.36
CA ALA A 34 21.21 22.27 4.73
C ALA A 34 21.36 23.17 3.49
N GLN A 35 21.98 22.67 2.43
CA GLN A 35 22.21 23.43 1.19
C GLN A 35 21.04 23.27 0.19
N TYR A 36 20.43 22.09 0.13
CA TYR A 36 19.40 21.70 -0.82
C TYR A 36 18.19 21.08 -0.08
N PRO A 37 17.39 21.87 0.64
CA PRO A 37 16.35 21.35 1.55
C PRO A 37 15.23 20.58 0.86
N GLY A 38 15.09 20.68 -0.47
CA GLY A 38 14.13 19.90 -1.27
C GLY A 38 14.64 18.53 -1.68
N THR A 39 15.88 18.14 -1.32
CA THR A 39 16.44 16.85 -1.74
C THR A 39 15.95 15.73 -0.83
N LEU A 40 15.47 14.64 -1.43
CA LEU A 40 14.98 13.45 -0.74
C LEU A 40 15.92 12.26 -0.92
N PHE A 41 16.10 11.49 0.15
CA PHE A 41 16.89 10.27 0.15
C PHE A 41 16.04 9.06 0.52
N LEU A 42 16.00 8.07 -0.34
CA LEU A 42 15.25 6.82 -0.18
C LEU A 42 16.24 5.71 0.14
N ALA A 43 16.10 5.08 1.32
CA ALA A 43 16.95 3.98 1.73
C ALA A 43 16.45 2.65 1.15
N GLU A 44 17.24 2.01 0.32
CA GLU A 44 17.02 0.61 0.00
C GLU A 44 17.89 -0.23 0.92
N ALA A 45 17.30 -0.67 2.04
CA ALA A 45 18.04 -1.30 3.13
C ALA A 45 17.28 -2.49 3.70
N PHE A 46 17.49 -3.68 3.12
CA PHE A 46 16.95 -4.92 3.66
C PHE A 46 17.91 -5.45 4.74
N THR A 47 17.74 -4.95 5.95
CA THR A 47 18.60 -5.20 7.09
C THR A 47 17.80 -5.41 8.37
N ARG A 48 18.46 -5.59 9.51
CA ARG A 48 17.79 -5.78 10.80
C ARG A 48 16.89 -4.56 11.13
N PRO A 49 15.73 -4.75 11.77
CA PRO A 49 14.79 -3.67 12.07
C PRO A 49 15.44 -2.46 12.77
N ALA A 50 16.33 -2.69 13.75
CA ALA A 50 17.03 -1.62 14.44
C ALA A 50 17.83 -0.72 13.48
N MET A 51 18.53 -1.29 12.50
CA MET A 51 19.29 -0.55 11.51
C MET A 51 18.38 0.23 10.56
N MET A 52 17.27 -0.37 10.08
CA MET A 52 16.29 0.32 9.25
C MET A 52 15.72 1.55 9.96
N ARG A 53 15.33 1.38 11.24
CA ARG A 53 14.81 2.48 12.08
C ARG A 53 15.87 3.57 12.29
N THR A 54 17.13 3.18 12.49
CA THR A 54 18.26 4.13 12.62
C THR A 54 18.43 4.95 11.34
N LEU A 55 18.40 4.34 10.17
CA LEU A 55 18.49 5.07 8.89
C LEU A 55 17.37 6.10 8.75
N GLY A 56 16.13 5.76 9.12
CA GLY A 56 15.03 6.73 9.16
C GLY A 56 15.29 7.87 10.16
N ALA A 57 15.75 7.54 11.38
CA ALA A 57 16.01 8.52 12.43
C ALA A 57 17.12 9.53 12.09
N ILE A 58 18.13 9.12 11.32
CA ILE A 58 19.24 10.00 10.92
C ILE A 58 18.96 10.86 9.69
N GLY A 59 17.77 10.72 9.07
CA GLY A 59 17.34 11.66 8.05
C GLY A 59 17.10 11.10 6.66
N PHE A 60 17.04 9.79 6.45
CA PHE A 60 16.44 9.23 5.24
C PHE A 60 14.95 9.53 5.23
N ASP A 61 14.43 10.06 4.12
CA ASP A 61 13.06 10.54 4.02
C ASP A 61 12.05 9.39 3.84
N GLN A 62 12.51 8.28 3.27
CA GLN A 62 11.70 7.09 3.00
C GLN A 62 12.57 5.85 3.02
N SER A 63 11.99 4.70 3.32
CA SER A 63 12.66 3.41 3.28
C SER A 63 11.86 2.39 2.49
N TYR A 64 12.55 1.58 1.69
CA TYR A 64 12.03 0.31 1.22
C TYR A 64 11.80 -0.59 2.44
N THR A 65 10.95 -1.60 2.30
CA THR A 65 10.43 -2.35 3.44
C THR A 65 10.41 -3.85 3.16
N TYR A 66 10.22 -4.65 4.22
CA TYR A 66 10.03 -6.09 4.11
C TYR A 66 8.64 -6.51 3.62
N PHE A 67 7.84 -5.59 3.08
CA PHE A 67 6.50 -5.87 2.58
C PHE A 67 6.45 -7.07 1.63
N ALA A 68 7.39 -7.20 0.68
CA ALA A 68 7.38 -8.27 -0.30
C ALA A 68 7.40 -9.68 0.32
N TRP A 69 7.97 -9.85 1.51
CA TRP A 69 8.09 -11.12 2.23
C TRP A 69 6.99 -11.35 3.27
N ARG A 70 6.11 -10.40 3.53
CA ARG A 70 4.94 -10.58 4.39
C ARG A 70 3.82 -11.20 3.56
N THR A 71 3.53 -12.49 3.79
CA THR A 71 2.65 -13.29 2.91
C THR A 71 1.43 -13.83 3.63
N ALA A 72 1.58 -14.27 4.87
CA ALA A 72 0.46 -14.72 5.68
C ALA A 72 -0.36 -13.51 6.20
N LYS A 73 -1.67 -13.72 6.40
CA LYS A 73 -2.58 -12.68 6.92
C LYS A 73 -2.02 -12.00 8.17
N GLN A 74 -1.68 -12.77 9.19
CA GLN A 74 -1.18 -12.24 10.44
C GLN A 74 0.10 -11.40 10.25
N GLU A 75 1.04 -11.86 9.44
CA GLU A 75 2.28 -11.12 9.14
C GLU A 75 2.00 -9.77 8.45
N ILE A 76 1.00 -9.74 7.55
CA ILE A 76 0.60 -8.52 6.86
C ILE A 76 -0.07 -7.56 7.85
N GLU A 77 -1.02 -8.04 8.66
CA GLU A 77 -1.73 -7.24 9.66
C GLU A 77 -0.77 -6.62 10.69
N GLU A 78 0.12 -7.43 11.26
CA GLU A 78 1.16 -6.98 12.20
C GLU A 78 2.06 -5.93 11.54
N TYR A 79 2.48 -6.17 10.30
CA TYR A 79 3.37 -5.24 9.59
C TYR A 79 2.69 -3.93 9.22
N LEU A 80 1.41 -3.94 8.86
CA LEU A 80 0.62 -2.72 8.64
C LEU A 80 0.53 -1.88 9.92
N CYS A 81 0.32 -2.50 11.07
CA CYS A 81 0.32 -1.82 12.38
C CYS A 81 1.73 -1.31 12.73
N GLU A 82 2.78 -2.13 12.59
CA GLU A 82 4.16 -1.75 12.87
C GLU A 82 4.53 -0.46 12.13
N VAL A 83 4.34 -0.42 10.80
CA VAL A 83 4.77 0.74 10.00
C VAL A 83 3.90 1.97 10.19
N SER A 84 2.63 1.80 10.56
CA SER A 84 1.67 2.90 10.71
C SER A 84 1.64 3.50 12.12
N GLU A 85 2.09 2.77 13.14
CA GLU A 85 2.00 3.16 14.54
C GLU A 85 3.36 3.14 15.23
N GLU A 86 4.01 1.96 15.32
CA GLU A 86 5.21 1.79 16.12
C GLU A 86 6.41 2.55 15.55
N THR A 87 6.63 2.48 14.23
CA THR A 87 7.81 3.07 13.57
C THR A 87 7.50 4.34 12.80
N ALA A 88 6.24 4.78 12.80
CA ALA A 88 5.78 5.92 12.01
C ALA A 88 6.49 7.24 12.32
N HIS A 89 7.00 7.41 13.55
CA HIS A 89 7.76 8.57 13.98
C HIS A 89 9.23 8.55 13.53
N LEU A 90 9.73 7.41 13.06
CA LEU A 90 11.12 7.20 12.63
C LEU A 90 11.25 7.04 11.11
N MET A 91 10.30 6.35 10.48
CA MET A 91 10.47 5.89 9.11
C MET A 91 9.18 6.06 8.30
N ARG A 92 9.30 6.48 7.04
CA ARG A 92 8.20 6.46 6.07
C ARG A 92 8.37 5.26 5.16
N PRO A 93 7.43 4.29 5.19
CA PRO A 93 7.51 3.07 4.40
C PRO A 93 7.14 3.32 2.93
N ALA A 94 7.85 2.63 2.03
CA ALA A 94 7.43 2.41 0.66
C ALA A 94 7.20 0.91 0.45
N PHE A 95 6.02 0.55 -0.05
CA PHE A 95 5.67 -0.85 -0.33
C PHE A 95 5.92 -1.17 -1.80
N TRP A 96 6.80 -2.14 -2.03
CA TRP A 96 7.15 -2.66 -3.34
C TRP A 96 6.81 -4.15 -3.39
N PRO A 97 5.82 -4.57 -4.18
CA PRO A 97 5.54 -6.01 -4.39
C PRO A 97 6.72 -6.74 -5.02
N THR A 98 7.37 -6.09 -5.98
CA THR A 98 8.58 -6.57 -6.66
C THR A 98 9.54 -5.41 -6.90
N THR A 99 10.83 -5.72 -7.06
CA THR A 99 11.87 -4.80 -7.51
C THR A 99 12.74 -5.50 -8.55
N HIS A 100 13.74 -4.84 -9.10
CA HIS A 100 14.73 -5.49 -9.97
C HIS A 100 15.54 -6.58 -9.26
N ASP A 101 15.54 -6.60 -7.92
CA ASP A 101 16.23 -7.59 -7.07
C ASP A 101 15.29 -8.53 -6.35
N ILE A 102 13.97 -8.29 -6.38
CA ILE A 102 13.02 -9.01 -5.53
C ILE A 102 11.85 -9.53 -6.35
N LEU A 103 11.73 -10.86 -6.40
CA LEU A 103 10.58 -11.59 -6.88
C LEU A 103 10.38 -12.79 -5.96
N THR A 104 9.57 -12.61 -4.92
CA THR A 104 9.36 -13.65 -3.89
C THR A 104 8.61 -14.87 -4.43
N PRO A 105 8.79 -16.07 -3.84
CA PRO A 105 8.18 -17.31 -4.32
C PRO A 105 6.67 -17.25 -4.50
N GLN A 106 5.95 -16.50 -3.66
CA GLN A 106 4.50 -16.37 -3.83
C GLN A 106 4.11 -15.66 -5.14
N MET A 107 5.03 -14.88 -5.76
CA MET A 107 4.78 -14.20 -7.03
C MET A 107 5.03 -15.11 -8.25
N TRP A 108 5.68 -16.27 -8.08
CA TRP A 108 6.02 -17.17 -9.18
C TRP A 108 4.81 -17.93 -9.71
N ASP A 109 3.83 -18.16 -8.84
CA ASP A 109 2.59 -18.86 -9.12
C ASP A 109 1.38 -17.98 -8.76
N GLY A 110 0.24 -18.21 -9.39
CA GLY A 110 -0.97 -17.39 -9.15
C GLY A 110 -1.21 -16.31 -10.21
N GLY A 111 -0.32 -16.12 -11.16
CA GLY A 111 -0.52 -15.29 -12.36
C GLY A 111 -0.98 -13.86 -12.04
N THR A 112 -1.91 -13.34 -12.84
CA THR A 112 -2.44 -11.98 -12.68
C THR A 112 -3.09 -11.74 -11.31
N ALA A 113 -3.66 -12.79 -10.70
CA ALA A 113 -4.37 -12.65 -9.42
C ALA A 113 -3.41 -12.29 -8.28
N ILE A 114 -2.26 -12.96 -8.16
CA ILE A 114 -1.29 -12.61 -7.09
C ILE A 114 -0.70 -11.23 -7.31
N PHE A 115 -0.41 -10.83 -8.54
CA PHE A 115 0.05 -9.49 -8.87
C PHE A 115 -0.98 -8.43 -8.46
N ALA A 116 -2.27 -8.67 -8.76
CA ALA A 116 -3.33 -7.76 -8.35
C ALA A 116 -3.48 -7.67 -6.82
N ILE A 117 -3.47 -8.81 -6.11
CA ILE A 117 -3.52 -8.86 -4.64
C ILE A 117 -2.37 -8.04 -4.03
N ARG A 118 -1.15 -8.29 -4.48
CA ARG A 118 0.04 -7.60 -3.95
C ARG A 118 0.03 -6.09 -4.27
N ALA A 119 -0.45 -5.71 -5.46
CA ALA A 119 -0.63 -4.29 -5.82
C ALA A 119 -1.68 -3.60 -4.93
N MET A 120 -2.82 -4.25 -4.67
CA MET A 120 -3.85 -3.71 -3.78
C MET A 120 -3.31 -3.53 -2.36
N LEU A 121 -2.65 -4.55 -1.80
CA LEU A 121 -2.03 -4.47 -0.47
C LEU A 121 -0.99 -3.35 -0.39
N ALA A 122 -0.14 -3.20 -1.39
CA ALA A 122 0.87 -2.15 -1.42
C ALA A 122 0.26 -0.76 -1.54
N ALA A 123 -0.65 -0.57 -2.49
CA ALA A 123 -1.27 0.72 -2.77
C ALA A 123 -2.15 1.23 -1.65
N LEU A 124 -2.82 0.34 -0.91
CA LEU A 124 -3.79 0.68 0.13
C LEU A 124 -3.19 0.63 1.53
N GLY A 125 -2.13 -0.17 1.74
CA GLY A 125 -1.51 -0.39 3.04
C GLY A 125 -0.47 0.66 3.43
N ALA A 126 0.12 1.39 2.48
CA ALA A 126 1.17 2.37 2.75
C ALA A 126 0.95 3.71 2.03
N PRO A 127 1.50 4.82 2.57
CA PRO A 127 1.40 6.13 1.92
C PRO A 127 2.15 6.20 0.59
N THR A 128 3.19 5.39 0.43
CA THR A 128 3.94 5.27 -0.82
C THR A 128 4.03 3.82 -1.26
N TRP A 129 3.81 3.60 -2.53
CA TRP A 129 3.96 2.30 -3.17
C TRP A 129 4.57 2.46 -4.55
N GLY A 130 5.15 1.38 -5.08
CA GLY A 130 5.69 1.34 -6.41
C GLY A 130 5.63 -0.06 -7.00
N ILE A 131 5.74 -0.13 -8.32
CA ILE A 131 5.90 -1.37 -9.08
C ILE A 131 7.18 -1.29 -9.89
N TYR A 132 7.82 -2.43 -10.07
CA TYR A 132 8.96 -2.54 -10.96
C TYR A 132 8.47 -2.76 -12.41
N SER A 133 9.20 -2.20 -13.38
CA SER A 133 8.93 -2.37 -14.81
C SER A 133 8.78 -3.86 -15.17
N GLY A 134 7.70 -4.20 -15.87
CA GLY A 134 7.34 -5.60 -16.15
C GLY A 134 6.24 -6.15 -15.27
N TYR A 135 5.89 -5.47 -14.20
CA TYR A 135 4.76 -5.84 -13.35
C TYR A 135 3.44 -5.85 -14.12
N GLU A 136 3.28 -4.93 -15.05
CA GLU A 136 2.11 -4.79 -15.94
C GLU A 136 1.95 -5.99 -16.88
N PHE A 137 3.03 -6.72 -17.14
CA PHE A 137 3.07 -7.92 -17.96
C PHE A 137 3.01 -9.20 -17.13
N VAL A 138 2.89 -9.09 -15.79
CA VAL A 138 2.92 -10.25 -14.89
C VAL A 138 4.20 -11.07 -15.07
N GLU A 139 5.34 -10.39 -15.18
CA GLU A 139 6.65 -11.04 -15.32
C GLU A 139 7.00 -11.73 -14.00
N ASN A 140 6.72 -13.03 -13.91
CA ASN A 140 6.77 -13.84 -12.70
C ASN A 140 7.86 -14.93 -12.73
N GLU A 141 8.73 -14.93 -13.73
CA GLU A 141 9.79 -15.93 -13.83
C GLU A 141 10.99 -15.56 -12.96
N PRO A 142 11.36 -16.42 -12.00
CA PRO A 142 12.54 -16.20 -11.17
C PRO A 142 13.82 -16.55 -11.93
N ARG A 143 14.92 -15.92 -11.55
CA ARG A 143 16.27 -16.23 -12.04
C ARG A 143 16.78 -17.53 -11.41
N GLY A 144 16.47 -18.65 -12.04
CA GLY A 144 16.77 -19.97 -11.49
C GLY A 144 16.05 -20.20 -10.17
N THR A 145 16.78 -20.39 -9.07
CA THR A 145 16.21 -20.58 -7.71
C THR A 145 16.27 -19.32 -6.83
N TYR A 146 16.77 -18.22 -7.38
CA TYR A 146 16.88 -16.96 -6.63
C TYR A 146 15.55 -16.23 -6.61
N GLN A 147 15.34 -15.43 -5.56
CA GLN A 147 14.16 -14.57 -5.45
C GLN A 147 14.38 -13.24 -6.21
N GLU A 148 14.95 -13.31 -7.39
CA GLU A 148 15.19 -12.21 -8.31
C GLU A 148 14.45 -12.49 -9.63
N PRO A 149 13.92 -11.46 -10.31
CA PRO A 149 13.35 -11.66 -11.63
C PRO A 149 14.41 -12.06 -12.65
N ASN A 150 14.04 -12.93 -13.59
CA ASN A 150 14.94 -13.42 -14.62
C ASN A 150 15.48 -12.28 -15.50
N ASP A 151 14.60 -11.40 -15.94
CA ASP A 151 14.93 -10.25 -16.78
C ASP A 151 14.90 -8.96 -15.96
N ASN A 152 15.93 -8.76 -15.13
CA ASN A 152 15.93 -7.71 -14.11
C ASN A 152 16.46 -6.34 -14.56
N GLU A 153 16.78 -6.15 -15.84
CA GLU A 153 17.23 -4.87 -16.44
C GLU A 153 18.32 -4.12 -15.64
N LYS A 154 19.11 -4.81 -14.83
CA LYS A 154 20.19 -4.16 -14.08
C LYS A 154 21.26 -3.56 -14.99
N TYR A 155 21.54 -4.20 -16.10
CA TYR A 155 22.61 -3.86 -17.01
C TYR A 155 22.18 -3.84 -18.47
N GLU A 156 20.97 -4.27 -18.78
CA GLU A 156 20.44 -4.42 -20.12
C GLU A 156 19.10 -3.71 -20.24
N PHE A 157 18.91 -2.99 -21.34
CA PHE A 157 17.60 -2.45 -21.67
C PHE A 157 16.73 -3.55 -22.26
N ARG A 158 15.54 -3.76 -21.67
CA ARG A 158 14.53 -4.68 -22.19
C ARG A 158 13.40 -3.91 -22.82
N PRO A 159 13.29 -3.92 -24.16
CA PRO A 159 12.16 -3.31 -24.84
C PRO A 159 10.89 -4.14 -24.57
N ARG A 160 9.80 -3.47 -24.21
CA ARG A 160 8.47 -4.08 -24.05
C ARG A 160 7.49 -3.38 -24.99
N ARG A 161 6.58 -4.16 -25.53
CA ARG A 161 5.45 -3.65 -26.29
C ARG A 161 4.31 -3.38 -25.33
N TRP A 162 4.12 -2.13 -24.95
CA TRP A 162 3.17 -1.73 -23.91
C TRP A 162 1.71 -2.04 -24.27
N GLU A 163 1.39 -2.11 -25.56
CA GLU A 163 0.08 -2.58 -26.04
C GLU A 163 -0.25 -4.01 -25.61
N ASP A 164 0.76 -4.86 -25.38
CA ASP A 164 0.58 -6.24 -24.94
C ASP A 164 0.19 -6.35 -23.44
N ALA A 165 0.38 -5.27 -22.67
CA ALA A 165 -0.04 -5.22 -21.25
C ALA A 165 -1.56 -4.96 -21.10
N GLU A 166 -2.20 -4.33 -22.07
CA GLU A 166 -3.62 -3.96 -22.00
C GLU A 166 -4.54 -5.19 -21.86
N PRO A 167 -4.39 -6.29 -22.65
CA PRO A 167 -5.21 -7.49 -22.52
C PRO A 167 -5.07 -8.20 -21.16
N ILE A 168 -3.95 -8.04 -20.45
CA ILE A 168 -3.74 -8.62 -19.11
C ILE A 168 -4.67 -7.94 -18.09
N GLY A 169 -4.99 -6.66 -18.29
CA GLY A 169 -5.98 -5.91 -17.53
C GLY A 169 -5.50 -5.37 -16.17
N ILE A 170 -4.29 -5.71 -15.71
CA ILE A 170 -3.78 -5.26 -14.40
C ILE A 170 -3.50 -3.77 -14.37
N SER A 171 -3.11 -3.17 -15.50
CA SER A 171 -2.88 -1.72 -15.62
C SER A 171 -4.13 -0.90 -15.30
N ARG A 172 -5.33 -1.42 -15.64
CA ARG A 172 -6.60 -0.81 -15.26
C ARG A 172 -6.78 -0.78 -13.74
N LEU A 173 -6.38 -1.85 -13.04
CA LEU A 173 -6.42 -1.87 -11.57
C LEU A 173 -5.53 -0.77 -10.99
N PHE A 174 -4.31 -0.56 -11.52
CA PHE A 174 -3.42 0.51 -11.06
C PHE A 174 -4.03 1.89 -11.24
N THR A 175 -4.71 2.11 -12.38
CA THR A 175 -5.43 3.36 -12.63
C THR A 175 -6.52 3.59 -11.57
N LEU A 176 -7.32 2.57 -11.24
CA LEU A 176 -8.37 2.67 -10.22
C LEU A 176 -7.79 2.88 -8.81
N LEU A 177 -6.74 2.13 -8.45
CA LEU A 177 -6.07 2.29 -7.15
C LEU A 177 -5.47 3.69 -7.00
N ASN A 178 -4.78 4.20 -8.01
CA ASN A 178 -4.20 5.54 -7.98
C ASN A 178 -5.29 6.64 -8.00
N ALA A 179 -6.40 6.44 -8.70
CA ALA A 179 -7.55 7.34 -8.65
C ALA A 179 -8.16 7.39 -7.23
N ALA A 180 -8.37 6.23 -6.60
CA ALA A 180 -8.83 6.16 -5.22
C ALA A 180 -7.84 6.87 -4.27
N ARG A 181 -6.54 6.64 -4.41
CA ARG A 181 -5.49 7.31 -3.61
C ARG A 181 -5.45 8.83 -3.83
N ALA A 182 -5.65 9.28 -5.06
CA ALA A 182 -5.72 10.73 -5.36
C ALA A 182 -6.94 11.38 -4.71
N LYS A 183 -8.07 10.67 -4.69
CA LYS A 183 -9.35 11.13 -4.13
C LYS A 183 -9.37 11.10 -2.61
N HIS A 184 -8.75 10.08 -1.97
CA HIS A 184 -8.83 9.82 -0.54
C HIS A 184 -7.54 10.17 0.20
N PRO A 185 -7.50 11.29 0.97
CA PRO A 185 -6.37 11.63 1.85
C PRO A 185 -6.04 10.52 2.84
N ALA A 186 -7.02 9.77 3.32
CA ALA A 186 -6.83 8.63 4.22
C ALA A 186 -5.86 7.58 3.68
N LEU A 187 -5.82 7.36 2.36
CA LEU A 187 -4.93 6.40 1.71
C LEU A 187 -3.50 6.91 1.49
N ARG A 188 -3.27 8.22 1.69
CA ARG A 188 -1.95 8.86 1.48
C ARG A 188 -1.24 9.22 2.76
N GLN A 189 -1.88 9.06 3.91
CA GLN A 189 -1.30 9.30 5.21
C GLN A 189 -0.79 7.99 5.84
N LEU A 190 0.14 8.08 6.80
CA LEU A 190 0.78 6.92 7.40
C LEU A 190 -0.01 6.35 8.59
N HIS A 191 -0.51 7.21 9.45
CA HIS A 191 -1.19 6.84 10.70
C HIS A 191 -2.65 6.42 10.50
N GLN A 192 -3.34 6.08 11.60
CA GLN A 192 -4.79 5.83 11.62
C GLN A 192 -5.19 4.64 10.74
N ILE A 193 -4.51 3.52 10.92
CA ILE A 193 -4.94 2.23 10.40
C ILE A 193 -5.73 1.47 11.48
N ARG A 194 -6.72 0.69 11.08
CA ARG A 194 -7.41 -0.27 11.95
C ARG A 194 -7.60 -1.57 11.21
N ILE A 195 -7.15 -2.66 11.80
CA ILE A 195 -7.40 -4.01 11.30
C ILE A 195 -8.79 -4.45 11.76
N HIS A 196 -9.52 -5.12 10.87
CA HIS A 196 -10.85 -5.66 11.12
C HIS A 196 -10.84 -7.17 11.11
N PRO A 197 -11.44 -7.85 12.13
CA PRO A 197 -11.53 -9.30 12.14
C PRO A 197 -12.30 -9.83 10.93
N THR A 198 -11.84 -10.95 10.39
CA THR A 198 -12.53 -11.69 9.33
C THR A 198 -12.62 -13.16 9.70
N SER A 199 -13.64 -13.86 9.22
CA SER A 199 -13.85 -15.28 9.51
C SER A 199 -12.94 -16.23 8.69
N SER A 200 -12.00 -15.68 7.91
CA SER A 200 -11.09 -16.49 7.07
C SER A 200 -9.67 -15.92 7.09
N ASP A 201 -8.68 -16.79 7.17
CA ASP A 201 -7.25 -16.43 7.04
C ASP A 201 -6.85 -16.07 5.60
N ARG A 202 -7.76 -16.31 4.63
CA ARG A 202 -7.58 -15.94 3.23
C ARG A 202 -8.20 -14.59 2.89
N LEU A 203 -8.69 -13.84 3.86
CA LEU A 203 -9.26 -12.51 3.71
C LEU A 203 -8.63 -11.56 4.71
N ILE A 204 -8.15 -10.41 4.25
CA ILE A 204 -7.72 -9.29 5.10
C ILE A 204 -8.69 -8.13 4.95
N ALA A 205 -9.01 -7.48 6.07
CA ALA A 205 -9.79 -6.25 6.07
C ALA A 205 -9.15 -5.22 7.00
N PHE A 206 -9.02 -4.00 6.51
CA PHE A 206 -8.51 -2.88 7.30
C PHE A 206 -9.14 -1.57 6.84
N SER A 207 -9.15 -0.57 7.71
CA SER A 207 -9.56 0.79 7.33
C SER A 207 -8.45 1.80 7.54
N ARG A 208 -8.50 2.87 6.73
CA ARG A 208 -7.67 4.06 6.84
C ARG A 208 -8.58 5.24 7.14
N HIS A 209 -8.12 6.13 7.99
CA HIS A 209 -8.91 7.29 8.41
C HIS A 209 -8.09 8.57 8.39
N MET A 210 -8.67 9.66 7.87
CA MET A 210 -8.13 11.02 7.98
C MET A 210 -9.16 11.89 8.70
N PRO A 211 -8.84 12.42 9.89
CA PRO A 211 -9.72 13.37 10.59
C PRO A 211 -9.97 14.64 9.77
N GLY A 212 -11.18 15.17 9.83
CA GLY A 212 -11.59 16.35 9.03
C GLY A 212 -10.71 17.59 9.20
N LYS A 213 -10.09 17.77 10.38
CA LYS A 213 -9.14 18.87 10.61
C LYS A 213 -7.89 18.83 9.71
N PHE A 214 -7.62 17.70 9.05
CA PHE A 214 -6.49 17.51 8.13
C PHE A 214 -6.92 17.36 6.67
N THR A 215 -8.20 17.44 6.36
CA THR A 215 -8.73 17.39 5.00
C THR A 215 -9.02 18.82 4.48
N ALA A 216 -8.99 18.99 3.17
CA ALA A 216 -9.18 20.31 2.56
C ALA A 216 -10.61 20.84 2.71
N ASP A 217 -11.60 19.96 2.81
CA ASP A 217 -13.03 20.29 2.93
C ASP A 217 -13.55 20.22 4.37
N GLY A 218 -12.69 19.94 5.33
CA GLY A 218 -13.03 19.83 6.75
C GLY A 218 -13.81 18.56 7.13
N LYS A 219 -14.04 17.64 6.21
CA LYS A 219 -14.77 16.38 6.46
C LYS A 219 -13.84 15.23 6.69
N PRO A 220 -14.16 14.32 7.63
CA PRO A 220 -13.36 13.11 7.79
C PRO A 220 -13.43 12.24 6.54
N ASP A 221 -12.33 11.57 6.22
CA ASP A 221 -12.25 10.61 5.13
C ASP A 221 -11.93 9.23 5.70
N THR A 222 -12.78 8.24 5.40
CA THR A 222 -12.61 6.85 5.85
C THR A 222 -12.75 5.92 4.67
N VAL A 223 -11.75 5.07 4.49
CA VAL A 223 -11.74 4.03 3.45
C VAL A 223 -11.56 2.67 4.10
N ILE A 224 -12.45 1.73 3.79
CA ILE A 224 -12.39 0.32 4.22
C ILE A 224 -11.89 -0.51 3.04
N CYS A 225 -10.81 -1.23 3.25
CA CYS A 225 -10.18 -2.10 2.26
C CYS A 225 -10.43 -3.56 2.65
N VAL A 226 -10.91 -4.36 1.71
CA VAL A 226 -11.11 -5.80 1.89
C VAL A 226 -10.45 -6.51 0.73
N ILE A 227 -9.49 -7.42 0.99
CA ILE A 227 -8.65 -8.01 -0.05
C ILE A 227 -8.53 -9.51 0.18
N SER A 228 -8.77 -10.30 -0.87
CA SER A 228 -8.44 -11.73 -0.87
C SER A 228 -6.93 -11.91 -0.81
N LEU A 229 -6.48 -12.91 -0.07
CA LEU A 229 -5.07 -13.35 -0.05
C LEU A 229 -4.85 -14.65 -0.86
N ASP A 230 -5.92 -15.22 -1.44
CA ASP A 230 -5.86 -16.45 -2.21
C ASP A 230 -5.97 -16.14 -3.72
N PRO A 231 -4.87 -16.35 -4.48
CA PRO A 231 -4.86 -16.09 -5.91
C PRO A 231 -5.53 -17.21 -6.73
N HIS A 232 -5.87 -18.34 -6.13
CA HIS A 232 -6.34 -19.54 -6.83
C HIS A 232 -7.82 -19.82 -6.59
N ASN A 233 -8.33 -19.53 -5.38
CA ASN A 233 -9.66 -19.93 -4.97
C ASN A 233 -10.52 -18.73 -4.55
N GLY A 234 -11.85 -18.93 -4.63
CA GLY A 234 -12.80 -17.99 -4.05
C GLY A 234 -12.72 -17.99 -2.51
N VAL A 235 -13.04 -16.84 -1.91
CA VAL A 235 -13.10 -16.63 -0.48
C VAL A 235 -14.45 -16.03 -0.12
N ASP A 236 -15.21 -16.77 0.69
CA ASP A 236 -16.47 -16.35 1.28
C ASP A 236 -16.28 -16.20 2.78
N ALA A 237 -16.44 -14.99 3.32
CA ALA A 237 -16.17 -14.74 4.72
C ALA A 237 -16.92 -13.51 5.25
N SER A 238 -17.09 -13.43 6.58
CA SER A 238 -17.55 -12.20 7.23
C SER A 238 -16.41 -11.26 7.55
N VAL A 239 -16.72 -9.96 7.53
CA VAL A 239 -15.88 -8.85 8.01
C VAL A 239 -16.61 -8.18 9.16
N GLU A 240 -15.95 -8.10 10.32
CA GLU A 240 -16.52 -7.49 11.51
C GLU A 240 -16.00 -6.07 11.69
N LEU A 241 -16.94 -5.09 11.80
CA LEU A 241 -16.63 -3.69 12.01
C LEU A 241 -17.08 -3.22 13.39
N ASP A 242 -16.21 -2.59 14.13
CA ASP A 242 -16.56 -1.83 15.32
C ASP A 242 -16.87 -0.38 14.89
N LEU A 243 -18.14 -0.15 14.49
CA LEU A 243 -18.61 1.15 14.02
C LEU A 243 -18.52 2.25 15.06
N GLU A 244 -18.63 1.90 16.36
CA GLU A 244 -18.50 2.85 17.46
C GLU A 244 -17.04 3.32 17.59
N ALA A 245 -16.11 2.38 17.66
CA ALA A 245 -14.69 2.67 17.75
C ALA A 245 -14.12 3.34 16.49
N MET A 246 -14.80 3.19 15.33
CA MET A 246 -14.47 3.91 14.09
C MET A 246 -15.07 5.32 14.05
N GLY A 247 -15.93 5.70 14.99
CA GLY A 247 -16.66 6.97 14.95
C GLY A 247 -17.74 7.03 13.86
N LEU A 248 -18.21 5.87 13.42
CA LEU A 248 -19.19 5.70 12.35
C LEU A 248 -20.54 5.17 12.83
N ALA A 249 -20.76 5.15 14.15
CA ALA A 249 -22.01 4.68 14.74
C ALA A 249 -23.19 5.56 14.26
N THR A 250 -24.25 4.90 13.80
CA THR A 250 -25.50 5.54 13.39
C THR A 250 -26.64 4.96 14.21
N PRO A 251 -27.78 5.69 14.37
CA PRO A 251 -28.95 5.17 15.10
C PRO A 251 -29.50 3.85 14.56
N GLY A 252 -29.28 3.58 13.26
CA GLY A 252 -29.70 2.33 12.61
C GLY A 252 -28.63 1.23 12.63
N GLY A 253 -27.44 1.48 13.16
CA GLY A 253 -26.33 0.52 13.17
C GLY A 253 -25.76 0.18 11.79
N HIS A 254 -26.03 1.02 10.77
CA HIS A 254 -25.59 0.80 9.40
C HIS A 254 -24.92 2.04 8.81
N ILE A 255 -23.98 1.81 7.90
CA ILE A 255 -23.30 2.82 7.09
C ILE A 255 -23.50 2.51 5.61
N THR A 256 -23.47 3.54 4.78
CA THR A 256 -23.40 3.35 3.33
C THR A 256 -21.92 3.38 2.91
N VAL A 257 -21.51 2.40 2.13
CA VAL A 257 -20.18 2.32 1.54
C VAL A 257 -20.28 2.29 0.02
N VAL A 258 -19.37 2.96 -0.66
CA VAL A 258 -19.28 2.99 -2.13
C VAL A 258 -17.94 2.42 -2.55
N ASP A 259 -17.94 1.42 -3.41
CA ASP A 259 -16.72 0.80 -3.91
C ASP A 259 -16.06 1.70 -4.98
N GLU A 260 -14.87 2.17 -4.72
CA GLU A 260 -14.09 3.01 -5.64
C GLU A 260 -13.62 2.25 -6.89
N LEU A 261 -13.68 0.91 -6.89
CA LEU A 261 -13.28 0.10 -8.04
C LEU A 261 -14.36 -0.03 -9.11
N ASP A 262 -15.65 0.05 -8.74
CA ASP A 262 -16.76 -0.10 -9.70
C ASP A 262 -17.96 0.84 -9.46
N GLY A 263 -17.92 1.65 -8.41
CA GLY A 263 -18.94 2.63 -8.08
C GLY A 263 -20.22 2.06 -7.42
N ARG A 264 -20.27 0.77 -7.11
CA ARG A 264 -21.43 0.15 -6.46
C ARG A 264 -21.53 0.55 -5.00
N SER A 265 -22.77 0.75 -4.54
CA SER A 265 -23.07 1.09 -3.15
C SER A 265 -23.60 -0.12 -2.39
N TYR A 266 -23.24 -0.20 -1.11
CA TYR A 266 -23.68 -1.27 -0.20
C TYR A 266 -24.07 -0.66 1.14
N VAL A 267 -24.95 -1.36 1.87
CA VAL A 267 -25.28 -1.03 3.26
C VAL A 267 -24.58 -2.04 4.14
N TRP A 268 -23.66 -1.54 4.99
CA TRP A 268 -22.85 -2.33 5.88
C TRP A 268 -23.18 -2.06 7.34
N GLY A 269 -23.16 -3.11 8.17
CA GLY A 269 -23.31 -3.03 9.61
C GLY A 269 -22.06 -3.46 10.35
N SER A 270 -22.23 -3.97 11.57
CA SER A 270 -21.13 -4.52 12.38
C SER A 270 -20.58 -5.83 11.81
N SER A 271 -21.41 -6.64 11.11
CA SER A 271 -20.99 -7.90 10.48
C SER A 271 -21.46 -7.93 9.03
N ASN A 272 -20.54 -8.20 8.09
CA ASN A 272 -20.79 -8.05 6.67
C ASN A 272 -20.23 -9.24 5.89
N TRP A 273 -21.07 -9.89 5.07
CA TRP A 273 -20.64 -11.00 4.23
C TRP A 273 -19.98 -10.50 2.94
N VAL A 274 -18.83 -11.08 2.62
CA VAL A 274 -18.06 -10.76 1.41
C VAL A 274 -17.74 -12.05 0.66
N SER A 275 -17.91 -11.99 -0.69
CA SER A 275 -17.53 -13.05 -1.61
C SER A 275 -16.56 -12.51 -2.65
N LEU A 276 -15.34 -13.01 -2.65
CA LEU A 276 -14.25 -12.60 -3.56
C LEU A 276 -13.73 -13.82 -4.33
N SER A 277 -13.31 -13.61 -5.55
CA SER A 277 -12.72 -14.68 -6.36
C SER A 277 -11.76 -14.13 -7.41
N PRO A 278 -10.70 -14.88 -7.78
CA PRO A 278 -9.77 -14.48 -8.82
C PRO A 278 -10.41 -14.20 -10.19
N VAL A 279 -11.56 -14.84 -10.45
CA VAL A 279 -12.28 -14.72 -11.72
C VAL A 279 -13.14 -13.44 -11.78
N THR A 280 -13.65 -12.97 -10.64
CA THR A 280 -14.59 -11.86 -10.60
C THR A 280 -14.01 -10.61 -9.97
N ARG A 281 -13.41 -10.76 -8.77
CA ARG A 281 -12.95 -9.63 -7.96
C ARG A 281 -12.08 -10.12 -6.83
N LEU A 282 -10.93 -9.49 -6.65
CA LEU A 282 -9.96 -9.82 -5.59
C LEU A 282 -10.07 -8.91 -4.35
N GLY A 283 -10.84 -7.84 -4.42
CA GLY A 283 -11.05 -6.97 -3.27
C GLY A 283 -11.98 -5.81 -3.53
N HIS A 284 -12.23 -5.06 -2.47
CA HIS A 284 -13.03 -3.84 -2.42
C HIS A 284 -12.24 -2.70 -1.82
N VAL A 285 -12.50 -1.49 -2.30
CA VAL A 285 -12.00 -0.23 -1.74
C VAL A 285 -13.21 0.65 -1.45
N PHE A 286 -13.74 0.55 -0.25
CA PHE A 286 -14.98 1.20 0.13
C PHE A 286 -14.73 2.58 0.74
N LYS A 287 -15.18 3.64 0.07
CA LYS A 287 -15.40 4.93 0.70
C LYS A 287 -16.61 4.83 1.61
N VAL A 288 -16.49 5.31 2.84
CA VAL A 288 -17.63 5.48 3.74
C VAL A 288 -18.33 6.79 3.41
N GLU A 289 -19.63 6.73 3.08
CA GLU A 289 -20.43 7.94 2.89
C GLU A 289 -20.80 8.56 4.24
N PRO A 290 -20.82 9.90 4.36
CA PRO A 290 -21.34 10.57 5.54
C PRO A 290 -22.76 10.09 5.82
N ALA A 291 -23.12 9.88 7.08
CA ALA A 291 -24.49 9.58 7.44
C ALA A 291 -25.38 10.72 6.92
N HIS A 292 -26.22 10.43 5.95
CA HIS A 292 -27.23 11.38 5.52
C HIS A 292 -28.18 11.61 6.71
N SER A 293 -28.28 12.83 7.20
CA SER A 293 -29.42 13.24 8.02
C SER A 293 -30.68 12.93 7.18
N SER A 294 -31.44 11.95 7.62
CA SER A 294 -32.68 11.56 6.94
C SER A 294 -33.50 12.82 6.68
N PRO A 295 -34.03 13.05 5.45
CA PRO A 295 -34.91 14.19 5.21
C PRO A 295 -36.14 14.23 6.14
N TRP A 296 -36.43 13.10 6.78
CA TRP A 296 -37.54 12.94 7.75
C TRP A 296 -37.18 13.37 9.18
N ALA A 297 -35.89 13.63 9.51
CA ALA A 297 -35.48 14.11 10.83
C ALA A 297 -35.66 15.60 11.04
N GLN A 298 -36.11 16.35 10.02
CA GLN A 298 -36.42 17.81 10.11
C GLN A 298 -37.92 18.10 10.25
N ALA A 299 -38.75 17.09 10.44
CA ALA A 299 -40.21 17.22 10.55
C ALA A 299 -40.75 16.78 11.94
N SER A 300 -40.03 17.14 13.00
CA SER A 300 -40.56 17.00 14.37
C SER A 300 -40.19 18.21 15.22
#